data_222d0349aff86e79485e65e07dad1e25
#
_entry.id   222d0349aff86e79485e65e07dad1e25
#
_cell.length_a   1.000
_cell.length_b   1.000
_cell.length_c   1.000
_cell.angle_alpha   90.00
_cell.angle_beta   90.00
_cell.angle_gamma   90.00
#
_symmetry.space_group_name_H-M   'P 1'
#
loop_
_entity.id
_entity.type
_entity.pdbx_description
1 polymer ?
#
loop_
_entity_poly.entity_id
_entity_poly.type
_entity_poly.pdbx_seq_one_letter_code
_entity_poly.pdbx_strand_id
1 'polypeptide(L)'
;MPEGPELHLASLYVNKMCNGVVFTGPVKKSDVSKSPDVPFTCEAYRITATSRGKEVKLTLTPIKSDDTKQRLKTGQADQPMDIVFRFGMSGNFRFTTEDELPKHSHLRFYSKEKPCRVLSFVDVRRFGSWQPSGTWQSSRGPCVMFEYKSFRENVVSHLSDRAFDRPICEVLLNQKYFNGIGNYLRAEILFRLNIPPFVAARTTLEGLDSEDLCESEKPVKKENTEKKHSDRAKQKRVKEETGDLLRLCHTVPLEVVSLGGKGYDPEKADYSDFEAWLQCYYVDGMKSIRDHNGRTMWFKGDPGPMVPKDSKSPKPKKRAKKEDDHDYTDKKKVARSRSSSTTKKQVKQEAMTKTPKKNKDVCVKESQSKTQKGNAQHEKKLTARRRKSSSAGPTTPGPQRQSGRVTRQKSN
;
A
#
# COMPACT_ATOMS: atom_id res chain seq x y z
N MET A 1 -2.13 -3.83 -7.28
CA MET A 1 -1.59 -3.06 -6.13
C MET A 1 -2.73 -2.19 -5.62
N PRO A 2 -3.04 -2.23 -4.34
CA PRO A 2 -4.16 -1.44 -3.82
C PRO A 2 -3.90 0.06 -3.97
N GLU A 3 -4.94 0.78 -4.42
CA GLU A 3 -4.98 2.23 -4.57
C GLU A 3 -6.08 2.80 -3.68
N GLY A 4 -6.41 4.07 -3.78
CA GLY A 4 -7.41 4.70 -2.92
C GLY A 4 -8.73 3.95 -2.80
N PRO A 5 -9.36 3.54 -3.93
CA PRO A 5 -10.61 2.78 -3.92
C PRO A 5 -10.54 1.48 -3.12
N GLU A 6 -9.48 0.69 -3.30
CA GLU A 6 -9.33 -0.59 -2.61
C GLU A 6 -9.14 -0.41 -1.10
N LEU A 7 -8.44 0.66 -0.67
CA LEU A 7 -8.29 0.97 0.76
C LEU A 7 -9.65 1.37 1.37
N HIS A 8 -10.46 2.11 0.60
CA HIS A 8 -11.81 2.47 1.04
C HIS A 8 -12.72 1.24 1.14
N LEU A 9 -12.74 0.39 0.10
CA LEU A 9 -13.51 -0.86 0.11
C LEU A 9 -13.09 -1.78 1.26
N ALA A 10 -11.79 -1.86 1.56
CA ALA A 10 -11.30 -2.61 2.71
C ALA A 10 -11.82 -2.04 4.04
N SER A 11 -11.96 -0.71 4.18
CA SER A 11 -12.55 -0.10 5.38
C SER A 11 -14.04 -0.40 5.49
N LEU A 12 -14.78 -0.38 4.38
CA LEU A 12 -16.19 -0.78 4.34
C LEU A 12 -16.39 -2.25 4.70
N TYR A 13 -15.52 -3.12 4.16
CA TYR A 13 -15.51 -4.54 4.50
C TYR A 13 -15.32 -4.76 6.01
N VAL A 14 -14.32 -4.13 6.62
CA VAL A 14 -14.12 -4.24 8.08
C VAL A 14 -15.35 -3.78 8.84
N ASN A 15 -15.92 -2.63 8.50
CA ASN A 15 -17.12 -2.12 9.16
C ASN A 15 -18.31 -3.08 9.02
N LYS A 16 -18.51 -3.69 7.84
CA LYS A 16 -19.56 -4.68 7.60
C LYS A 16 -19.37 -5.93 8.46
N MET A 17 -18.17 -6.51 8.42
CA MET A 17 -17.89 -7.78 9.08
C MET A 17 -17.77 -7.66 10.60
N CYS A 18 -17.32 -6.51 11.11
CA CYS A 18 -17.15 -6.26 12.54
C CYS A 18 -18.39 -5.62 13.19
N ASN A 19 -19.44 -5.35 12.41
CA ASN A 19 -20.67 -4.77 12.96
C ASN A 19 -21.31 -5.70 13.99
N GLY A 20 -21.53 -5.19 15.22
CA GLY A 20 -22.09 -5.96 16.33
C GLY A 20 -21.11 -6.97 16.99
N VAL A 21 -19.94 -7.20 16.40
CA VAL A 21 -18.94 -8.13 16.94
C VAL A 21 -18.21 -7.51 18.13
N VAL A 22 -18.10 -8.25 19.22
CA VAL A 22 -17.28 -7.89 20.39
C VAL A 22 -15.96 -8.64 20.31
N PHE A 23 -14.85 -7.90 20.28
CA PHE A 23 -13.50 -8.43 20.34
C PHE A 23 -12.97 -8.49 21.76
N THR A 24 -11.96 -9.33 22.01
CA THR A 24 -11.42 -9.55 23.36
C THR A 24 -9.93 -9.87 23.37
N GLY A 25 -9.27 -9.60 24.47
CA GLY A 25 -7.87 -9.96 24.70
C GLY A 25 -6.86 -9.04 23.99
N PRO A 26 -5.60 -9.47 23.93
CA PRO A 26 -4.52 -8.73 23.28
C PRO A 26 -4.60 -8.83 21.75
N VAL A 27 -4.16 -7.77 21.07
CA VAL A 27 -3.89 -7.81 19.64
C VAL A 27 -2.64 -8.65 19.40
N LYS A 28 -2.76 -9.71 18.59
CA LYS A 28 -1.64 -10.64 18.34
C LYS A 28 -0.93 -10.33 17.01
N LYS A 29 0.37 -10.16 17.08
CA LYS A 29 1.26 -9.98 15.91
C LYS A 29 1.97 -11.30 15.58
N SER A 30 2.27 -11.54 14.30
CA SER A 30 3.15 -12.65 13.90
C SER A 30 4.63 -12.28 14.06
N ASP A 31 5.47 -13.25 14.45
CA ASP A 31 6.90 -13.06 14.70
C ASP A 31 7.68 -12.61 13.45
N VAL A 32 7.18 -12.95 12.26
CA VAL A 32 7.82 -12.59 10.98
C VAL A 32 7.53 -11.16 10.53
N SER A 33 6.61 -10.44 11.19
CA SER A 33 6.30 -9.06 10.86
C SER A 33 7.32 -8.09 11.46
N LYS A 34 7.75 -7.12 10.64
CA LYS A 34 8.65 -6.02 11.05
C LYS A 34 7.91 -4.83 11.65
N SER A 35 6.59 -4.77 11.52
CA SER A 35 5.79 -3.70 12.11
C SER A 35 5.78 -3.81 13.64
N PRO A 36 5.54 -2.71 14.36
CA PRO A 36 5.56 -2.70 15.82
C PRO A 36 4.46 -3.58 16.42
N ASP A 37 4.66 -3.98 17.68
CA ASP A 37 3.61 -4.57 18.49
C ASP A 37 2.51 -3.56 18.76
N VAL A 38 1.28 -4.04 18.96
CA VAL A 38 0.14 -3.19 19.30
C VAL A 38 -0.13 -3.34 20.79
N PRO A 39 0.21 -2.33 21.61
CA PRO A 39 0.06 -2.41 23.06
C PRO A 39 -1.40 -2.16 23.47
N PHE A 40 -2.29 -3.03 23.03
CA PHE A 40 -3.72 -2.94 23.31
C PHE A 40 -4.24 -4.30 23.80
N THR A 41 -4.78 -4.31 25.01
CA THR A 41 -5.45 -5.45 25.61
C THR A 41 -6.73 -4.96 26.28
N CYS A 42 -7.86 -5.56 25.96
CA CYS A 42 -9.15 -5.20 26.54
C CYS A 42 -10.06 -6.43 26.64
N GLU A 43 -10.88 -6.51 27.70
CA GLU A 43 -11.83 -7.62 27.87
C GLU A 43 -12.98 -7.58 26.85
N ALA A 44 -13.37 -6.38 26.42
CA ALA A 44 -14.39 -6.18 25.41
C ALA A 44 -14.15 -4.87 24.65
N TYR A 45 -14.07 -4.94 23.33
CA TYR A 45 -13.93 -3.76 22.49
C TYR A 45 -14.60 -3.96 21.13
N ARG A 46 -14.87 -2.86 20.44
CA ARG A 46 -15.37 -2.83 19.07
C ARG A 46 -14.30 -2.32 18.13
N ILE A 47 -14.38 -2.73 16.88
CA ILE A 47 -13.50 -2.26 15.81
C ILE A 47 -14.34 -1.52 14.76
N THR A 48 -13.91 -0.31 14.42
CA THR A 48 -14.41 0.45 13.27
C THR A 48 -13.25 0.82 12.36
N ALA A 49 -13.53 1.10 11.09
CA ALA A 49 -12.53 1.44 10.11
C ALA A 49 -12.89 2.69 9.33
N THR A 50 -11.89 3.50 9.01
CA THR A 50 -11.98 4.63 8.09
C THR A 50 -10.81 4.59 7.12
N SER A 51 -10.94 5.25 5.96
CA SER A 51 -9.87 5.33 4.96
C SER A 51 -9.60 6.77 4.56
N ARG A 52 -8.34 7.05 4.20
CA ARG A 52 -7.94 8.34 3.64
C ARG A 52 -6.82 8.12 2.62
N GLY A 53 -7.13 8.30 1.32
CA GLY A 53 -6.19 7.99 0.25
C GLY A 53 -5.70 6.55 0.32
N LYS A 54 -4.39 6.35 0.48
CA LYS A 54 -3.79 4.99 0.57
C LYS A 54 -3.49 4.54 2.00
N GLU A 55 -4.31 4.95 2.95
CA GLU A 55 -4.24 4.51 4.34
C GLU A 55 -5.62 4.07 4.84
N VAL A 56 -5.64 3.05 5.71
CA VAL A 56 -6.82 2.61 6.47
C VAL A 56 -6.50 2.75 7.94
N LYS A 57 -7.42 3.30 8.71
CA LYS A 57 -7.32 3.42 10.15
C LYS A 57 -8.38 2.53 10.80
N LEU A 58 -7.96 1.63 11.66
CA LEU A 58 -8.82 0.91 12.59
C LEU A 58 -8.83 1.65 13.91
N THR A 59 -10.04 1.83 14.47
CA THR A 59 -10.23 2.36 15.81
C THR A 59 -10.75 1.23 16.71
N LEU A 60 -9.96 0.88 17.72
CA LEU A 60 -10.31 -0.09 18.77
C LEU A 60 -10.94 0.66 19.92
N THR A 61 -12.24 0.46 20.17
CA THR A 61 -12.98 1.20 21.20
C THR A 61 -13.37 0.25 22.35
N PRO A 62 -12.82 0.41 23.55
CA PRO A 62 -13.22 -0.36 24.72
C PRO A 62 -14.72 -0.22 25.02
N ILE A 63 -15.37 -1.33 25.35
CA ILE A 63 -16.76 -1.35 25.84
C ILE A 63 -16.70 -1.31 27.36
N LYS A 64 -17.20 -0.24 27.95
CA LYS A 64 -17.30 -0.10 29.39
C LYS A 64 -18.45 -0.99 29.89
N SER A 65 -18.19 -1.86 30.89
CA SER A 65 -19.25 -2.53 31.63
C SER A 65 -19.82 -1.54 32.66
N ASP A 66 -21.14 -1.55 32.84
CA ASP A 66 -21.82 -0.70 33.85
C ASP A 66 -21.45 -1.03 35.28
N ASP A 67 -20.78 -2.15 35.53
CA ASP A 67 -20.22 -2.52 36.83
C ASP A 67 -18.98 -1.69 37.17
N THR A 68 -19.21 -0.43 37.51
CA THR A 68 -18.21 0.62 37.79
C THR A 68 -17.38 0.36 39.07
N LYS A 69 -17.43 -0.82 39.68
CA LYS A 69 -16.69 -1.14 40.92
C LYS A 69 -15.60 -2.21 40.77
N GLN A 70 -15.46 -2.84 39.61
CA GLN A 70 -14.30 -3.70 39.39
C GLN A 70 -13.12 -2.85 38.90
N ARG A 71 -12.13 -2.69 39.79
CA ARG A 71 -10.82 -2.13 39.47
C ARG A 71 -10.35 -2.70 38.12
N LEU A 72 -10.16 -1.82 37.12
CA LEU A 72 -9.47 -2.16 35.91
C LEU A 72 -8.23 -2.97 36.27
N LYS A 73 -8.16 -4.20 35.77
CA LYS A 73 -6.96 -5.03 35.95
C LYS A 73 -5.81 -4.24 35.35
N THR A 74 -4.72 -4.12 36.09
CA THR A 74 -3.51 -3.42 35.65
C THR A 74 -3.11 -3.91 34.25
N GLY A 75 -3.03 -2.98 33.26
CA GLY A 75 -2.63 -3.26 31.88
C GLY A 75 -3.76 -3.36 30.84
N GLN A 76 -5.04 -3.15 31.24
CA GLN A 76 -6.14 -3.07 30.26
C GLN A 76 -6.28 -1.66 29.69
N ALA A 77 -6.61 -1.61 28.38
CA ALA A 77 -6.92 -0.35 27.73
C ALA A 77 -8.30 0.17 28.16
N ASP A 78 -8.36 1.43 28.55
CA ASP A 78 -9.58 2.16 28.94
C ASP A 78 -9.95 3.25 27.92
N GLN A 79 -9.06 3.57 27.02
CA GLN A 79 -9.21 4.57 25.96
C GLN A 79 -9.16 3.93 24.57
N PRO A 80 -9.84 4.52 23.58
CA PRO A 80 -9.73 4.07 22.20
C PRO A 80 -8.30 4.16 21.67
N MET A 81 -7.92 3.20 20.82
CA MET A 81 -6.64 3.21 20.12
C MET A 81 -6.86 3.16 18.61
N ASP A 82 -6.24 4.09 17.91
CA ASP A 82 -6.17 4.08 16.46
C ASP A 82 -4.95 3.29 15.96
N ILE A 83 -5.12 2.50 14.89
CA ILE A 83 -4.03 1.80 14.21
C ILE A 83 -4.11 2.15 12.72
N VAL A 84 -3.09 2.82 12.19
CA VAL A 84 -3.05 3.21 10.77
C VAL A 84 -2.29 2.17 9.96
N PHE A 85 -2.95 1.63 8.93
CA PHE A 85 -2.42 0.60 8.03
C PHE A 85 -2.05 1.18 6.68
N ARG A 86 -0.95 0.68 6.11
CA ARG A 86 -0.55 0.84 4.72
C ARG A 86 -0.42 -0.53 4.09
N PHE A 87 -1.17 -0.78 3.02
CA PHE A 87 -1.31 -2.14 2.47
C PHE A 87 -0.11 -2.61 1.64
N GLY A 88 0.80 -1.71 1.25
CA GLY A 88 1.90 -2.06 0.37
C GLY A 88 1.40 -2.57 -0.99
N MET A 89 1.67 -3.82 -1.32
CA MET A 89 1.29 -4.41 -2.60
C MET A 89 0.27 -5.56 -2.50
N SER A 90 0.12 -6.18 -1.33
CA SER A 90 -0.72 -7.36 -1.13
C SER A 90 -1.47 -7.36 0.20
N GLY A 91 -1.38 -6.27 0.97
CA GLY A 91 -2.10 -6.15 2.22
C GLY A 91 -3.62 -6.11 2.00
N ASN A 92 -4.36 -6.81 2.83
CA ASN A 92 -5.82 -6.80 2.86
C ASN A 92 -6.32 -7.26 4.23
N PHE A 93 -7.62 -7.09 4.50
CA PHE A 93 -8.27 -7.64 5.68
C PHE A 93 -9.05 -8.90 5.33
N ARG A 94 -9.08 -9.86 6.26
CA ARG A 94 -9.91 -11.07 6.23
C ARG A 94 -10.56 -11.29 7.59
N PHE A 95 -11.81 -11.74 7.58
CA PHE A 95 -12.55 -12.08 8.78
C PHE A 95 -13.01 -13.54 8.65
N THR A 96 -12.36 -14.44 9.39
CA THR A 96 -12.52 -15.90 9.28
C THR A 96 -12.70 -16.50 10.64
N THR A 97 -13.07 -17.78 10.73
CA THR A 97 -12.92 -18.55 11.95
C THR A 97 -11.44 -18.74 12.31
N GLU A 98 -11.15 -19.08 13.55
CA GLU A 98 -9.76 -19.31 13.99
C GLU A 98 -9.11 -20.50 13.25
N ASP A 99 -9.91 -21.53 12.92
CA ASP A 99 -9.47 -22.72 12.18
C ASP A 99 -9.13 -22.43 10.72
N GLU A 100 -9.77 -21.41 10.14
CA GLU A 100 -9.56 -20.98 8.75
C GLU A 100 -8.60 -19.79 8.63
N LEU A 101 -7.77 -19.57 9.67
CA LEU A 101 -6.87 -18.42 9.69
C LEU A 101 -5.90 -18.42 8.51
N PRO A 102 -5.88 -17.37 7.67
CA PRO A 102 -4.97 -17.30 6.53
C PRO A 102 -3.49 -17.36 6.93
N LYS A 103 -2.68 -18.11 6.18
CA LYS A 103 -1.24 -18.35 6.44
C LYS A 103 -0.42 -17.05 6.69
N HIS A 104 -0.80 -15.94 6.04
CA HIS A 104 -0.06 -14.67 6.10
C HIS A 104 -0.78 -13.61 6.96
N SER A 105 -1.49 -14.05 8.00
CA SER A 105 -2.15 -13.18 8.98
C SER A 105 -1.13 -12.60 9.95
N HIS A 106 -0.71 -11.35 9.69
CA HIS A 106 0.38 -10.72 10.42
C HIS A 106 -0.06 -9.89 11.63
N LEU A 107 -1.32 -9.42 11.67
CA LEU A 107 -1.94 -8.83 12.84
C LEU A 107 -3.34 -9.39 12.99
N ARG A 108 -3.75 -9.77 14.21
CA ARG A 108 -4.95 -10.56 14.49
C ARG A 108 -5.70 -10.01 15.69
N PHE A 109 -7.04 -9.90 15.53
CA PHE A 109 -8.00 -9.44 16.54
C PHE A 109 -9.03 -10.55 16.72
N TYR A 110 -9.20 -11.06 17.93
CA TYR A 110 -10.03 -12.21 18.23
C TYR A 110 -11.38 -11.79 18.78
N SER A 111 -12.48 -12.36 18.28
CA SER A 111 -13.82 -12.11 18.81
C SER A 111 -14.07 -12.90 20.08
N LYS A 112 -15.02 -12.39 20.89
CA LYS A 112 -15.48 -13.06 22.11
C LYS A 112 -16.52 -14.17 21.81
N GLU A 113 -16.97 -14.26 20.59
CA GLU A 113 -17.99 -15.19 20.12
C GLU A 113 -17.50 -16.65 20.11
N LYS A 114 -18.44 -17.57 20.03
CA LYS A 114 -18.18 -19.00 19.79
C LYS A 114 -19.01 -19.49 18.60
N PRO A 115 -18.39 -20.00 17.53
CA PRO A 115 -16.94 -20.16 17.33
C PRO A 115 -16.21 -18.80 17.24
N CYS A 116 -14.95 -18.78 17.70
CA CYS A 116 -14.12 -17.58 17.67
C CYS A 116 -13.84 -17.15 16.23
N ARG A 117 -14.11 -15.89 15.92
CA ARG A 117 -13.76 -15.27 14.63
C ARG A 117 -12.60 -14.30 14.79
N VAL A 118 -11.81 -14.18 13.76
CA VAL A 118 -10.56 -13.40 13.76
C VAL A 118 -10.56 -12.42 12.62
N LEU A 119 -10.49 -11.13 12.93
CA LEU A 119 -10.10 -10.12 11.94
C LEU A 119 -8.58 -10.15 11.78
N SER A 120 -8.12 -10.35 10.56
CA SER A 120 -6.68 -10.47 10.27
C SER A 120 -6.25 -9.47 9.22
N PHE A 121 -5.10 -8.82 9.45
CA PHE A 121 -4.35 -8.15 8.38
C PHE A 121 -3.45 -9.17 7.70
N VAL A 122 -3.77 -9.48 6.44
CA VAL A 122 -3.09 -10.51 5.63
C VAL A 122 -2.22 -9.83 4.59
N ASP A 123 -0.93 -10.22 4.52
CA ASP A 123 0.01 -9.67 3.53
C ASP A 123 1.08 -10.68 3.12
N VAL A 124 0.87 -11.34 1.99
CA VAL A 124 1.78 -12.37 1.43
C VAL A 124 3.17 -11.81 1.16
N ARG A 125 3.28 -10.57 0.67
CA ARG A 125 4.56 -9.94 0.29
C ARG A 125 5.26 -9.21 1.42
N ARG A 126 4.58 -8.96 2.54
CA ARG A 126 5.09 -8.25 3.72
C ARG A 126 5.65 -6.86 3.42
N PHE A 127 5.03 -6.14 2.49
CA PHE A 127 5.32 -4.73 2.18
C PHE A 127 4.36 -3.77 2.88
N GLY A 128 3.28 -4.31 3.42
CA GLY A 128 2.37 -3.56 4.26
C GLY A 128 2.96 -3.29 5.64
N SER A 129 2.41 -2.31 6.30
CA SER A 129 2.81 -1.91 7.65
C SER A 129 1.63 -1.34 8.41
N TRP A 130 1.75 -1.30 9.73
CA TRP A 130 0.80 -0.61 10.59
C TRP A 130 1.53 0.19 11.67
N GLN A 131 0.85 1.19 12.21
CA GLN A 131 1.35 2.05 13.27
C GLN A 131 0.29 2.18 14.36
N PRO A 132 0.53 1.64 15.56
CA PRO A 132 -0.33 1.84 16.72
C PRO A 132 -0.33 3.30 17.17
N SER A 133 -1.45 3.77 17.72
CA SER A 133 -1.67 5.17 18.12
C SER A 133 -1.30 6.17 17.02
N GLY A 134 -1.42 5.72 15.74
CA GLY A 134 -1.03 6.49 14.58
C GLY A 134 -2.09 7.48 14.14
N THR A 135 -1.64 8.57 13.52
CA THR A 135 -2.48 9.51 12.78
C THR A 135 -2.21 9.36 11.27
N TRP A 136 -3.05 9.94 10.44
CA TRP A 136 -2.79 10.04 9.01
C TRP A 136 -1.42 10.65 8.76
N GLN A 137 -0.67 10.08 7.80
CA GLN A 137 0.68 10.55 7.50
C GLN A 137 0.66 12.02 7.03
N SER A 138 1.30 12.92 7.77
CA SER A 138 1.30 14.37 7.51
C SER A 138 1.88 14.78 6.16
N SER A 139 2.79 13.96 5.60
CA SER A 139 3.35 14.19 4.26
C SER A 139 2.42 13.84 3.11
N ARG A 140 1.21 13.30 3.39
CA ARG A 140 0.17 13.05 2.40
C ARG A 140 -0.81 14.21 2.35
N GLY A 141 -1.14 14.64 1.15
CA GLY A 141 -2.15 15.66 0.92
C GLY A 141 -3.58 15.17 1.17
N PRO A 142 -4.57 16.01 0.88
CA PRO A 142 -5.97 15.65 0.94
C PRO A 142 -6.32 14.46 0.06
N CYS A 143 -7.30 13.66 0.47
CA CYS A 143 -7.78 12.50 -0.27
C CYS A 143 -8.53 12.93 -1.52
N VAL A 144 -8.16 12.41 -2.68
CA VAL A 144 -8.80 12.73 -3.96
C VAL A 144 -10.28 12.37 -3.99
N MET A 145 -10.72 11.35 -3.23
CA MET A 145 -12.11 10.85 -3.24
C MET A 145 -13.04 11.63 -2.32
N PHE A 146 -12.57 12.01 -1.12
CA PHE A 146 -13.47 12.51 -0.07
C PHE A 146 -13.13 13.92 0.44
N GLU A 147 -12.03 14.49 -0.04
CA GLU A 147 -11.58 15.83 0.32
C GLU A 147 -11.35 16.68 -0.95
N TYR A 148 -12.30 16.62 -1.92
CA TYR A 148 -12.09 17.16 -3.28
C TYR A 148 -11.69 18.62 -3.28
N LYS A 149 -12.42 19.48 -2.53
CA LYS A 149 -12.13 20.92 -2.48
C LYS A 149 -10.70 21.17 -1.98
N SER A 150 -10.36 20.60 -0.83
CA SER A 150 -9.00 20.73 -0.26
C SER A 150 -7.93 20.08 -1.14
N PHE A 151 -8.26 18.99 -1.84
CA PHE A 151 -7.37 18.36 -2.81
C PHE A 151 -7.08 19.32 -3.98
N ARG A 152 -8.11 19.92 -4.57
CA ARG A 152 -7.98 20.88 -5.66
C ARG A 152 -7.16 22.10 -5.24
N GLU A 153 -7.49 22.71 -4.12
CA GLU A 153 -6.77 23.83 -3.52
C GLU A 153 -5.29 23.49 -3.26
N ASN A 154 -5.01 22.29 -2.72
CA ASN A 154 -3.65 21.84 -2.47
C ASN A 154 -2.83 21.67 -3.76
N VAL A 155 -3.40 21.18 -4.86
CA VAL A 155 -2.69 21.07 -6.13
C VAL A 155 -2.42 22.43 -6.73
N VAL A 156 -3.45 23.28 -6.86
CA VAL A 156 -3.39 24.58 -7.48
C VAL A 156 -2.40 25.51 -6.76
N SER A 157 -2.47 25.57 -5.43
CA SER A 157 -1.56 26.41 -4.64
C SER A 157 -0.09 26.00 -4.69
N HIS A 158 0.20 24.78 -5.13
CA HIS A 158 1.57 24.26 -5.22
C HIS A 158 2.09 24.05 -6.65
N LEU A 159 1.39 24.56 -7.68
CA LEU A 159 1.83 24.39 -9.08
C LEU A 159 3.24 24.94 -9.34
N SER A 160 3.70 25.91 -8.55
CA SER A 160 5.07 26.44 -8.61
C SER A 160 6.13 25.47 -8.06
N ASP A 161 5.73 24.42 -7.31
CA ASP A 161 6.68 23.45 -6.78
C ASP A 161 7.41 22.71 -7.90
N ARG A 162 8.72 22.50 -7.71
CA ARG A 162 9.58 21.75 -8.66
C ARG A 162 9.07 20.34 -9.00
N ALA A 163 8.21 19.80 -8.17
CA ALA A 163 7.58 18.50 -8.41
C ALA A 163 6.75 18.50 -9.70
N PHE A 164 6.13 19.63 -10.07
CA PHE A 164 5.28 19.77 -11.25
C PHE A 164 6.04 20.01 -12.56
N ASP A 165 7.36 20.16 -12.51
CA ASP A 165 8.21 20.17 -13.71
C ASP A 165 8.45 18.76 -14.27
N ARG A 166 8.02 17.73 -13.54
CA ARG A 166 8.11 16.32 -13.94
C ARG A 166 6.95 15.89 -14.85
N PRO A 167 7.08 14.72 -15.54
CA PRO A 167 5.98 14.18 -16.34
C PRO A 167 4.70 14.01 -15.52
N ILE A 168 3.55 14.35 -16.10
CA ILE A 168 2.25 14.28 -15.41
C ILE A 168 1.97 12.87 -14.84
N CYS A 169 2.33 11.82 -15.57
CA CYS A 169 2.15 10.45 -15.09
C CYS A 169 2.93 10.12 -13.79
N GLU A 170 4.05 10.80 -13.54
CA GLU A 170 4.84 10.65 -12.33
C GLU A 170 4.30 11.50 -11.18
N VAL A 171 3.84 12.72 -11.50
CA VAL A 171 3.28 13.65 -10.52
C VAL A 171 1.98 13.11 -9.93
N LEU A 172 1.14 12.47 -10.73
CA LEU A 172 -0.08 11.79 -10.29
C LEU A 172 0.18 10.69 -9.24
N LEU A 173 1.39 10.16 -9.15
CA LEU A 173 1.78 9.20 -8.09
C LEU A 173 2.29 9.84 -6.82
N ASN A 174 2.48 11.16 -6.80
CA ASN A 174 2.97 11.86 -5.63
C ASN A 174 1.83 12.08 -4.63
N GLN A 175 1.85 11.33 -3.54
CA GLN A 175 0.79 11.34 -2.54
C GLN A 175 0.69 12.65 -1.74
N LYS A 176 1.69 13.57 -1.82
CA LYS A 176 1.58 14.94 -1.28
C LYS A 176 0.48 15.74 -2.00
N TYR A 177 0.25 15.46 -3.29
CA TYR A 177 -0.69 16.20 -4.12
C TYR A 177 -1.88 15.35 -4.54
N PHE A 178 -1.67 14.07 -4.89
CA PHE A 178 -2.66 13.15 -5.43
C PHE A 178 -2.84 11.92 -4.54
N ASN A 179 -3.26 12.17 -3.28
CA ASN A 179 -3.38 11.10 -2.29
C ASN A 179 -4.55 10.16 -2.61
N GLY A 180 -4.22 8.95 -3.03
CA GLY A 180 -5.15 7.92 -3.48
C GLY A 180 -4.82 7.38 -4.87
N ILE A 181 -4.29 8.23 -5.78
CA ILE A 181 -3.97 7.83 -7.14
C ILE A 181 -2.77 6.88 -7.18
N GLY A 182 -2.92 5.81 -7.95
CA GLY A 182 -1.86 4.84 -8.19
C GLY A 182 -1.69 4.54 -9.68
N ASN A 183 -1.16 3.36 -9.95
CA ASN A 183 -0.64 3.05 -11.29
C ASN A 183 -1.75 2.82 -12.33
N TYR A 184 -2.85 2.15 -11.93
CA TYR A 184 -3.97 1.97 -12.86
C TYR A 184 -4.81 3.24 -12.96
N LEU A 185 -5.08 3.94 -11.86
CA LEU A 185 -5.86 5.18 -11.89
C LEU A 185 -5.20 6.25 -12.76
N ARG A 186 -3.87 6.45 -12.63
CA ARG A 186 -3.19 7.43 -13.51
C ARG A 186 -3.30 7.09 -14.99
N ALA A 187 -3.28 5.79 -15.33
CA ALA A 187 -3.39 5.35 -16.72
C ALA A 187 -4.79 5.59 -17.27
N GLU A 188 -5.83 5.23 -16.51
CA GLU A 188 -7.23 5.43 -16.89
C GLU A 188 -7.59 6.93 -17.00
N ILE A 189 -7.15 7.75 -16.03
CA ILE A 189 -7.41 9.19 -16.01
C ILE A 189 -6.78 9.88 -17.23
N LEU A 190 -5.49 9.65 -17.49
CA LEU A 190 -4.80 10.29 -18.60
C LEU A 190 -5.33 9.81 -19.95
N PHE A 191 -5.68 8.52 -20.06
CA PHE A 191 -6.26 7.95 -21.26
C PHE A 191 -7.62 8.60 -21.62
N ARG A 192 -8.52 8.75 -20.64
CA ARG A 192 -9.85 9.35 -20.83
C ARG A 192 -9.80 10.80 -21.27
N LEU A 193 -8.74 11.51 -20.89
CA LEU A 193 -8.50 12.91 -21.30
C LEU A 193 -7.63 13.04 -22.56
N ASN A 194 -7.19 11.92 -23.15
CA ASN A 194 -6.22 11.92 -24.26
C ASN A 194 -4.93 12.71 -23.96
N ILE A 195 -4.48 12.73 -22.70
CA ILE A 195 -3.27 13.43 -22.28
C ILE A 195 -2.08 12.49 -22.43
N PRO A 196 -1.04 12.87 -23.23
CA PRO A 196 0.20 12.12 -23.30
C PRO A 196 0.86 12.02 -21.91
N PRO A 197 1.29 10.81 -21.47
CA PRO A 197 1.72 10.63 -20.08
C PRO A 197 3.04 11.35 -19.73
N PHE A 198 3.89 11.60 -20.73
CA PHE A 198 5.21 12.21 -20.52
C PHE A 198 5.26 13.67 -21.02
N VAL A 199 4.24 14.45 -20.70
CA VAL A 199 4.23 15.92 -20.80
C VAL A 199 4.43 16.53 -19.42
N ALA A 200 4.90 17.78 -19.36
CA ALA A 200 5.10 18.46 -18.07
C ALA A 200 3.79 18.62 -17.33
N ALA A 201 3.78 18.27 -16.03
CA ALA A 201 2.57 18.35 -15.23
C ALA A 201 2.09 19.79 -15.06
N ARG A 202 3.01 20.74 -14.89
CA ARG A 202 2.70 22.17 -14.79
C ARG A 202 1.87 22.63 -15.97
N THR A 203 2.35 22.40 -17.20
CA THR A 203 1.65 22.81 -18.43
C THR A 203 0.27 22.16 -18.58
N THR A 204 0.12 20.93 -18.07
CA THR A 204 -1.16 20.19 -18.12
C THR A 204 -2.18 20.76 -17.14
N LEU A 205 -1.72 21.32 -16.02
CA LEU A 205 -2.54 21.79 -14.90
C LEU A 205 -2.70 23.33 -14.89
N GLU A 206 -1.92 24.06 -15.69
CA GLU A 206 -2.08 25.50 -15.87
C GLU A 206 -3.47 25.84 -16.41
N GLY A 207 -4.10 26.87 -15.84
CA GLY A 207 -5.43 27.35 -16.25
C GLY A 207 -6.61 26.60 -15.62
N LEU A 208 -6.36 25.70 -14.66
CA LEU A 208 -7.42 25.06 -13.88
C LEU A 208 -7.83 25.88 -12.64
N ASP A 209 -7.19 27.02 -12.43
CA ASP A 209 -7.37 27.88 -11.25
C ASP A 209 -8.69 28.65 -11.25
N SER A 210 -9.32 28.86 -12.43
CA SER A 210 -10.35 29.87 -12.61
C SER A 210 -11.79 29.33 -12.78
N GLU A 211 -12.02 28.04 -12.93
CA GLU A 211 -13.31 27.56 -13.45
C GLU A 211 -14.25 26.87 -12.46
N ASP A 212 -13.85 26.42 -11.26
CA ASP A 212 -14.70 25.56 -10.42
C ASP A 212 -15.03 26.04 -9.00
N LEU A 213 -14.94 27.32 -8.71
CA LEU A 213 -15.51 27.88 -7.45
C LEU A 213 -16.97 28.32 -7.57
N CYS A 214 -17.61 28.17 -8.74
CA CYS A 214 -18.92 28.76 -9.02
C CYS A 214 -20.03 27.79 -9.46
N GLU A 215 -19.93 26.47 -9.22
CA GLU A 215 -21.05 25.56 -9.48
C GLU A 215 -21.46 24.72 -8.26
N SER A 216 -22.02 25.41 -7.26
CA SER A 216 -23.10 24.85 -6.45
C SER A 216 -24.41 25.44 -6.97
N GLU A 217 -25.29 24.57 -7.50
CA GLU A 217 -26.70 24.77 -7.74
C GLU A 217 -27.15 25.74 -8.87
N LYS A 218 -27.31 25.20 -10.09
CA LYS A 218 -28.38 25.70 -11.00
C LYS A 218 -29.00 24.55 -11.80
N PRO A 219 -30.35 24.48 -11.89
CA PRO A 219 -31.04 23.40 -12.62
C PRO A 219 -30.95 23.63 -14.14
N VAL A 220 -30.82 22.54 -14.85
CA VAL A 220 -30.75 22.46 -16.32
C VAL A 220 -32.01 23.04 -16.95
N LYS A 221 -31.88 24.13 -17.70
CA LYS A 221 -32.84 24.52 -18.76
C LYS A 221 -32.24 24.19 -20.11
N LYS A 222 -32.98 23.34 -20.86
CA LYS A 222 -32.72 23.02 -22.27
C LYS A 222 -33.09 24.23 -23.12
N GLU A 223 -32.17 24.72 -23.93
CA GLU A 223 -32.47 25.52 -25.10
C GLU A 223 -31.57 25.11 -26.29
N ASN A 224 -32.26 24.77 -27.39
CA ASN A 224 -31.66 24.46 -28.70
C ASN A 224 -31.26 25.77 -29.41
N THR A 225 -30.02 25.84 -29.86
CA THR A 225 -29.68 26.67 -31.04
C THR A 225 -28.35 26.17 -31.65
N GLU A 226 -28.47 25.77 -32.92
CA GLU A 226 -27.35 25.41 -33.78
C GLU A 226 -26.56 26.65 -34.19
N LYS A 227 -25.21 26.63 -34.02
CA LYS A 227 -24.28 27.46 -34.82
C LYS A 227 -22.90 26.81 -34.85
N LYS A 228 -22.35 26.75 -36.09
CA LYS A 228 -21.00 26.28 -36.45
C LYS A 228 -19.92 27.02 -35.67
N HIS A 229 -19.08 26.29 -34.95
CA HIS A 229 -17.91 26.85 -34.26
C HIS A 229 -16.64 26.01 -34.55
N SER A 230 -15.52 26.73 -34.68
CA SER A 230 -14.17 26.29 -34.97
C SER A 230 -13.59 25.25 -34.02
N ASP A 231 -12.54 24.53 -34.43
CA ASP A 231 -11.90 23.42 -33.67
C ASP A 231 -11.48 23.77 -32.23
N ARG A 232 -11.24 25.04 -31.93
CA ARG A 232 -10.95 25.54 -30.57
C ARG A 232 -12.20 25.51 -29.67
N ALA A 233 -13.38 25.70 -30.22
CA ALA A 233 -14.66 25.58 -29.51
C ALA A 233 -15.06 24.13 -29.29
N LYS A 234 -14.65 23.20 -30.20
CA LYS A 234 -14.84 21.75 -29.99
C LYS A 234 -14.00 21.21 -28.85
N GLN A 235 -12.75 21.66 -28.71
CA GLN A 235 -11.90 21.28 -27.56
C GLN A 235 -12.44 21.85 -26.25
N LYS A 236 -13.03 23.05 -26.24
CA LYS A 236 -13.64 23.64 -25.05
C LYS A 236 -14.93 22.88 -24.65
N ARG A 237 -15.78 22.51 -25.62
CA ARG A 237 -16.98 21.71 -25.38
C ARG A 237 -16.69 20.30 -24.85
N VAL A 238 -15.68 19.63 -25.37
CA VAL A 238 -15.24 18.30 -24.88
C VAL A 238 -14.72 18.41 -23.42
N LYS A 239 -14.04 19.53 -23.07
CA LYS A 239 -13.64 19.79 -21.69
C LYS A 239 -14.82 20.02 -20.73
N GLU A 240 -15.88 20.66 -21.21
CA GLU A 240 -17.10 20.91 -20.41
C GLU A 240 -17.89 19.60 -20.15
N GLU A 241 -17.91 18.64 -21.10
CA GLU A 241 -18.60 17.35 -20.91
C GLU A 241 -17.80 16.33 -20.10
N THR A 242 -16.45 16.34 -20.18
CA THR A 242 -15.60 15.33 -19.53
C THR A 242 -15.00 15.78 -18.21
N GLY A 243 -15.08 17.07 -17.90
CA GLY A 243 -14.42 17.67 -16.74
C GLY A 243 -12.90 17.84 -16.91
N ASP A 244 -12.26 18.48 -15.96
CA ASP A 244 -10.82 18.69 -15.93
C ASP A 244 -10.06 17.49 -15.31
N LEU A 245 -8.72 17.52 -15.38
CA LEU A 245 -7.87 16.48 -14.83
C LEU A 245 -8.08 16.27 -13.32
N LEU A 246 -8.27 17.32 -12.54
CA LEU A 246 -8.48 17.23 -11.09
C LEU A 246 -9.85 16.63 -10.78
N ARG A 247 -10.87 16.96 -11.59
CA ARG A 247 -12.20 16.34 -11.47
C ARG A 247 -12.14 14.84 -11.77
N LEU A 248 -11.43 14.41 -12.81
CA LEU A 248 -11.26 12.98 -13.08
C LEU A 248 -10.44 12.27 -12.00
N CYS A 249 -9.47 12.92 -11.38
CA CYS A 249 -8.77 12.38 -10.20
C CYS A 249 -9.71 12.11 -9.03
N HIS A 250 -10.85 12.81 -8.95
CA HIS A 250 -11.89 12.59 -7.96
C HIS A 250 -12.92 11.55 -8.41
N THR A 251 -13.46 11.67 -9.62
CA THR A 251 -14.61 10.86 -10.06
C THR A 251 -14.23 9.43 -10.46
N VAL A 252 -13.11 9.25 -11.17
CA VAL A 252 -12.65 7.93 -11.64
C VAL A 252 -12.39 6.93 -10.48
N PRO A 253 -11.76 7.33 -9.36
CA PRO A 253 -11.67 6.44 -8.20
C PRO A 253 -13.03 6.09 -7.58
N LEU A 254 -14.02 7.00 -7.59
CA LEU A 254 -15.37 6.74 -7.08
C LEU A 254 -16.15 5.76 -7.96
N GLU A 255 -15.92 5.77 -9.28
CA GLU A 255 -16.45 4.73 -10.17
C GLU A 255 -15.97 3.34 -9.75
N VAL A 256 -14.67 3.18 -9.43
CA VAL A 256 -14.11 1.91 -8.95
C VAL A 256 -14.72 1.48 -7.62
N VAL A 257 -14.99 2.42 -6.72
CA VAL A 257 -15.69 2.12 -5.46
C VAL A 257 -17.09 1.58 -5.73
N SER A 258 -17.84 2.19 -6.65
CA SER A 258 -19.21 1.75 -7.00
C SER A 258 -19.23 0.36 -7.65
N LEU A 259 -18.18 -0.02 -8.38
CA LEU A 259 -18.01 -1.37 -8.96
C LEU A 259 -17.57 -2.42 -7.93
N GLY A 260 -17.21 -2.03 -6.70
CA GLY A 260 -16.71 -2.92 -5.67
C GLY A 260 -15.24 -3.33 -5.83
N GLY A 261 -14.50 -2.71 -6.74
CA GLY A 261 -13.05 -2.94 -6.94
C GLY A 261 -12.70 -4.39 -7.27
N LYS A 262 -11.44 -4.77 -7.01
CA LYS A 262 -10.95 -6.14 -7.23
C LYS A 262 -10.28 -6.71 -5.97
N GLY A 263 -10.89 -7.74 -5.38
CA GLY A 263 -10.25 -8.56 -4.33
C GLY A 263 -10.25 -7.96 -2.93
N TYR A 264 -11.03 -6.92 -2.66
CA TYR A 264 -11.10 -6.27 -1.34
C TYR A 264 -12.43 -6.47 -0.63
N ASP A 265 -13.42 -6.98 -1.32
CA ASP A 265 -14.60 -7.61 -0.75
C ASP A 265 -14.49 -9.14 -0.96
N PRO A 266 -14.22 -9.93 0.10
CA PRO A 266 -14.09 -11.38 -0.02
C PRO A 266 -15.38 -12.10 -0.42
N GLU A 267 -16.53 -11.46 -0.23
CA GLU A 267 -17.82 -12.03 -0.64
C GLU A 267 -18.05 -11.87 -2.15
N LYS A 268 -17.33 -10.95 -2.79
CA LYS A 268 -17.41 -10.75 -4.24
C LYS A 268 -16.32 -11.56 -4.95
N ALA A 269 -16.71 -12.67 -5.58
CA ALA A 269 -15.81 -13.53 -6.36
C ALA A 269 -15.62 -13.05 -7.80
N ASP A 270 -16.60 -12.31 -8.34
CA ASP A 270 -16.60 -11.83 -9.72
C ASP A 270 -16.10 -10.38 -9.81
N TYR A 271 -15.09 -10.16 -10.64
CA TYR A 271 -14.46 -8.86 -10.91
C TYR A 271 -14.60 -8.46 -12.39
N SER A 272 -15.49 -9.10 -13.14
CA SER A 272 -15.71 -8.84 -14.57
C SER A 272 -16.05 -7.38 -14.84
N ASP A 273 -16.87 -6.75 -13.99
CA ASP A 273 -17.25 -5.34 -14.11
C ASP A 273 -16.03 -4.43 -14.00
N PHE A 274 -15.15 -4.68 -13.02
CA PHE A 274 -13.91 -3.93 -12.89
C PHE A 274 -12.94 -4.20 -14.07
N GLU A 275 -12.86 -5.43 -14.55
CA GLU A 275 -12.01 -5.77 -15.70
C GLU A 275 -12.53 -5.13 -16.99
N ALA A 276 -13.87 -5.08 -17.19
CA ALA A 276 -14.51 -4.39 -18.31
C ALA A 276 -14.40 -2.87 -18.22
N TRP A 277 -14.36 -2.31 -17.00
CA TRP A 277 -14.17 -0.88 -16.76
C TRP A 277 -12.79 -0.37 -17.19
N LEU A 278 -11.76 -1.22 -17.15
CA LEU A 278 -10.39 -0.85 -17.56
C LEU A 278 -10.34 -0.60 -19.06
N GLN A 279 -9.97 0.62 -19.48
CA GLN A 279 -9.84 1.04 -20.86
C GLN A 279 -8.39 1.13 -21.35
N CYS A 280 -7.44 1.26 -20.44
CA CYS A 280 -6.02 1.47 -20.75
C CYS A 280 -5.09 0.52 -20.00
N TYR A 281 -5.28 0.35 -18.69
CA TYR A 281 -4.36 -0.37 -17.84
C TYR A 281 -4.40 -1.90 -18.10
N TYR A 282 -3.32 -2.47 -18.67
CA TYR A 282 -3.24 -3.86 -19.12
C TYR A 282 -4.26 -4.25 -20.20
N VAL A 283 -4.79 -3.30 -20.97
CA VAL A 283 -5.70 -3.56 -22.08
C VAL A 283 -4.88 -3.88 -23.32
N ASP A 284 -5.34 -4.85 -24.11
CA ASP A 284 -4.68 -5.26 -25.35
C ASP A 284 -4.67 -4.10 -26.37
N GLY A 285 -3.56 -3.95 -27.10
CA GLY A 285 -3.35 -2.85 -28.04
C GLY A 285 -2.83 -1.56 -27.41
N MET A 286 -2.76 -1.44 -26.09
CA MET A 286 -2.14 -0.30 -25.43
C MET A 286 -0.62 -0.41 -25.41
N LYS A 287 0.06 0.74 -25.53
CA LYS A 287 1.51 0.86 -25.38
C LYS A 287 1.88 0.94 -23.91
N SER A 288 3.11 0.56 -23.56
CA SER A 288 3.62 0.73 -22.20
C SER A 288 5.10 1.11 -22.19
N ILE A 289 5.45 2.05 -21.32
CA ILE A 289 6.82 2.54 -21.11
C ILE A 289 7.09 2.56 -19.59
N ARG A 290 8.33 2.30 -19.18
CA ARG A 290 8.74 2.52 -17.80
C ARG A 290 9.04 4.00 -17.56
N ASP A 291 8.43 4.58 -16.54
CA ASP A 291 8.71 5.94 -16.11
C ASP A 291 10.10 6.04 -15.43
N HIS A 292 10.56 7.25 -15.09
CA HIS A 292 11.86 7.48 -14.45
C HIS A 292 12.00 6.80 -13.07
N ASN A 293 10.88 6.39 -12.45
CA ASN A 293 10.85 5.64 -11.18
C ASN A 293 10.76 4.12 -11.41
N GLY A 294 10.87 3.64 -12.67
CA GLY A 294 10.82 2.23 -13.04
C GLY A 294 9.44 1.59 -13.02
N ARG A 295 8.35 2.39 -12.92
CA ARG A 295 6.97 1.90 -12.95
C ARG A 295 6.44 1.92 -14.37
N THR A 296 5.70 0.88 -14.76
CA THR A 296 5.09 0.80 -16.09
C THR A 296 3.92 1.76 -16.21
N MET A 297 3.97 2.67 -17.18
CA MET A 297 2.87 3.54 -17.59
C MET A 297 2.24 2.99 -18.88
N TRP A 298 0.91 2.82 -18.87
CA TRP A 298 0.11 2.35 -20.01
C TRP A 298 -0.57 3.53 -20.67
N PHE A 299 -0.61 3.56 -22.01
CA PHE A 299 -1.17 4.68 -22.76
C PHE A 299 -1.47 4.29 -24.21
N LYS A 300 -2.21 5.16 -24.91
CA LYS A 300 -2.46 5.08 -26.35
C LYS A 300 -1.83 6.29 -27.05
N GLY A 301 -1.38 6.12 -28.28
CA GLY A 301 -0.87 7.23 -29.11
C GLY A 301 0.58 7.63 -28.79
N ASP A 302 0.82 8.95 -28.77
CA ASP A 302 2.12 9.55 -28.49
C ASP A 302 2.38 9.57 -26.96
N PRO A 303 3.56 9.15 -26.50
CA PRO A 303 3.92 9.21 -25.10
C PRO A 303 4.20 10.64 -24.57
N GLY A 304 4.58 11.58 -25.44
CA GLY A 304 5.02 12.94 -25.07
C GLY A 304 6.54 13.11 -25.01
N PRO A 305 7.04 14.35 -24.92
CA PRO A 305 8.46 14.68 -25.11
C PRO A 305 9.38 14.30 -23.93
N MET A 306 8.82 14.02 -22.74
CA MET A 306 9.61 13.74 -21.53
C MET A 306 9.80 12.24 -21.27
N VAL A 307 9.81 11.42 -22.30
CA VAL A 307 10.03 9.96 -22.19
C VAL A 307 11.46 9.68 -21.70
N PRO A 308 11.65 8.73 -20.74
CA PRO A 308 12.99 8.31 -20.33
C PRO A 308 13.79 7.74 -21.51
N LYS A 309 15.03 8.24 -21.72
CA LYS A 309 15.88 7.89 -22.87
C LYS A 309 16.21 6.38 -22.98
N ASP A 310 16.25 5.66 -21.85
CA ASP A 310 16.61 4.24 -21.76
C ASP A 310 15.41 3.31 -21.53
N SER A 311 14.20 3.76 -21.77
CA SER A 311 13.00 2.99 -21.50
C SER A 311 12.76 1.91 -22.55
N LYS A 312 13.29 0.69 -22.32
CA LYS A 312 12.87 -0.50 -23.06
C LYS A 312 11.44 -0.86 -22.67
N SER A 313 10.52 -0.83 -23.63
CA SER A 313 9.16 -1.33 -23.44
C SER A 313 9.21 -2.75 -22.85
N PRO A 314 8.53 -3.05 -21.75
CA PRO A 314 8.40 -4.42 -21.29
C PRO A 314 7.73 -5.24 -22.40
N LYS A 315 8.33 -6.35 -22.82
CA LYS A 315 7.67 -7.27 -23.75
C LYS A 315 6.32 -7.66 -23.15
N PRO A 316 5.20 -7.57 -23.90
CA PRO A 316 3.90 -7.99 -23.39
C PRO A 316 3.98 -9.47 -23.02
N LYS A 317 3.90 -9.75 -21.73
CA LYS A 317 3.65 -11.12 -21.26
C LYS A 317 2.21 -11.41 -21.61
N LYS A 318 1.98 -12.35 -22.55
CA LYS A 318 0.65 -12.93 -22.78
C LYS A 318 0.03 -13.25 -21.43
N ARG A 319 -1.17 -12.75 -21.20
CA ARG A 319 -1.98 -13.03 -20.02
C ARG A 319 -2.21 -14.55 -19.98
N ALA A 320 -1.36 -15.27 -19.25
CA ALA A 320 -1.68 -16.63 -18.88
C ALA A 320 -2.93 -16.54 -18.02
N LYS A 321 -4.01 -17.23 -18.40
CA LYS A 321 -5.17 -17.48 -17.53
C LYS A 321 -4.58 -18.01 -16.23
N LYS A 322 -4.60 -17.21 -15.17
CA LYS A 322 -4.26 -17.69 -13.84
C LYS A 322 -5.46 -18.51 -13.37
N GLU A 323 -5.30 -19.79 -13.42
CA GLU A 323 -5.92 -20.69 -12.46
C GLU A 323 -5.51 -20.22 -11.07
N ASP A 324 -6.42 -20.24 -10.14
CA ASP A 324 -6.21 -19.84 -8.75
C ASP A 324 -5.00 -20.54 -8.16
N ASP A 325 -3.95 -19.76 -7.92
CA ASP A 325 -2.68 -20.28 -7.37
C ASP A 325 -2.76 -20.27 -5.84
N HIS A 326 -3.33 -21.34 -5.32
CA HIS A 326 -3.42 -21.64 -3.89
C HIS A 326 -2.18 -22.40 -3.38
N ASP A 327 -1.06 -22.43 -4.11
CA ASP A 327 0.13 -23.12 -3.58
C ASP A 327 1.43 -22.40 -3.93
N TYR A 328 1.97 -21.69 -2.93
CA TYR A 328 3.34 -21.18 -2.95
C TYR A 328 4.19 -22.02 -1.99
N THR A 329 4.64 -23.18 -2.48
CA THR A 329 5.63 -24.00 -1.77
C THR A 329 7.03 -23.36 -1.88
N ASP A 330 7.62 -23.11 -0.73
CA ASP A 330 8.98 -22.63 -0.50
C ASP A 330 10.02 -23.60 -1.13
N LYS A 331 10.59 -23.25 -2.27
CA LYS A 331 11.83 -23.88 -2.75
C LYS A 331 13.03 -23.04 -2.29
N LYS A 332 13.70 -23.50 -1.26
CA LYS A 332 15.01 -23.04 -0.81
C LYS A 332 16.01 -23.02 -1.96
N LYS A 333 16.48 -21.85 -2.37
CA LYS A 333 17.67 -21.68 -3.20
C LYS A 333 18.89 -21.65 -2.30
N VAL A 334 19.69 -22.71 -2.39
CA VAL A 334 21.03 -22.79 -1.84
C VAL A 334 21.94 -21.82 -2.60
N ALA A 335 22.59 -20.93 -1.85
CA ALA A 335 23.58 -20.00 -2.37
C ALA A 335 24.83 -20.77 -2.83
N ARG A 336 25.23 -20.61 -4.08
CA ARG A 336 26.56 -20.98 -4.58
C ARG A 336 27.43 -19.75 -4.69
N SER A 337 28.53 -19.77 -3.96
CA SER A 337 29.62 -18.83 -3.96
C SER A 337 30.28 -18.66 -5.32
N ARG A 338 30.59 -17.43 -5.69
CA ARG A 338 31.42 -17.08 -6.84
C ARG A 338 32.90 -17.28 -6.49
N SER A 339 33.61 -18.00 -7.34
CA SER A 339 35.04 -17.82 -7.50
C SER A 339 35.34 -17.38 -8.94
N SER A 340 36.15 -16.35 -9.06
CA SER A 340 36.66 -15.75 -10.27
C SER A 340 37.83 -16.55 -10.84
N SER A 341 37.88 -16.72 -12.16
CA SER A 341 39.15 -16.66 -12.89
C SER A 341 38.95 -16.48 -14.38
N THR A 342 39.76 -15.65 -14.92
CA THR A 342 40.00 -15.18 -16.28
C THR A 342 40.66 -16.26 -17.17
N THR A 343 40.37 -16.29 -18.45
CA THR A 343 41.23 -16.08 -19.59
C THR A 343 40.92 -16.96 -20.83
N LYS A 344 40.63 -16.28 -21.92
CA LYS A 344 41.01 -16.35 -23.34
C LYS A 344 41.10 -17.69 -24.14
N LYS A 345 40.50 -17.54 -25.32
CA LYS A 345 40.87 -17.89 -26.70
C LYS A 345 40.38 -19.23 -27.33
N GLN A 346 39.49 -19.03 -28.29
CA GLN A 346 39.51 -19.38 -29.74
C GLN A 346 39.82 -20.84 -30.16
N VAL A 347 38.95 -21.31 -31.02
CA VAL A 347 39.09 -21.83 -32.39
C VAL A 347 38.47 -23.20 -32.66
N LYS A 348 37.45 -23.15 -33.55
CA LYS A 348 37.10 -24.02 -34.70
C LYS A 348 36.88 -25.55 -34.57
N GLN A 349 35.70 -25.87 -35.08
CA GLN A 349 35.37 -26.86 -36.13
C GLN A 349 35.31 -28.36 -35.83
N GLU A 350 34.19 -28.85 -36.21
CA GLU A 350 33.74 -30.00 -37.05
C GLU A 350 33.50 -31.35 -36.37
N ALA A 351 32.24 -31.68 -36.36
CA ALA A 351 31.53 -32.68 -37.19
C ALA A 351 31.68 -34.18 -36.86
N MET A 352 30.54 -34.80 -36.86
CA MET A 352 30.21 -36.18 -37.25
C MET A 352 30.14 -37.31 -36.18
N THR A 353 28.89 -37.66 -35.96
CA THR A 353 28.23 -38.95 -36.16
C THR A 353 28.47 -40.16 -35.22
N LYS A 354 27.30 -40.69 -34.89
CA LYS A 354 26.91 -42.10 -34.70
C LYS A 354 26.92 -42.73 -33.31
N THR A 355 25.68 -42.95 -32.87
CA THR A 355 25.18 -44.05 -32.02
C THR A 355 25.59 -45.48 -32.50
N PRO A 356 25.26 -46.59 -31.86
CA PRO A 356 24.78 -46.90 -30.52
C PRO A 356 25.34 -48.25 -29.91
N LYS A 357 24.76 -48.67 -28.76
CA LYS A 357 24.59 -50.07 -28.24
C LYS A 357 25.39 -50.43 -26.97
N LYS A 358 24.64 -50.71 -25.96
CA LYS A 358 24.11 -51.97 -25.37
C LYS A 358 24.92 -52.59 -24.25
N ASN A 359 24.20 -52.76 -23.13
CA ASN A 359 24.12 -53.91 -22.23
C ASN A 359 25.31 -54.29 -21.36
N LYS A 360 25.05 -54.45 -20.14
CA LYS A 360 24.68 -55.54 -19.25
C LYS A 360 25.44 -55.49 -17.94
N ASP A 361 24.71 -55.55 -16.94
CA ASP A 361 24.48 -56.52 -15.86
C ASP A 361 25.55 -56.64 -14.75
N VAL A 362 25.01 -56.50 -13.56
CA VAL A 362 24.89 -57.48 -12.48
C VAL A 362 25.90 -57.43 -11.31
N CYS A 363 25.29 -57.40 -10.16
CA CYS A 363 25.52 -58.08 -8.87
C CYS A 363 26.29 -57.36 -7.77
N VAL A 364 25.59 -56.94 -6.71
CA VAL A 364 25.32 -57.60 -5.44
C VAL A 364 26.55 -57.82 -4.53
N LYS A 365 26.45 -57.31 -3.34
CA LYS A 365 26.58 -57.83 -1.95
C LYS A 365 27.10 -56.73 -1.03
N GLU A 366 26.33 -56.33 -0.05
CA GLU A 366 26.22 -56.81 1.36
C GLU A 366 27.53 -56.81 2.13
N SER A 367 27.57 -56.09 3.20
CA SER A 367 27.50 -56.50 4.60
C SER A 367 28.09 -55.44 5.52
N GLN A 368 27.33 -54.97 6.52
CA GLN A 368 27.47 -55.26 7.97
C GLN A 368 28.85 -54.89 8.54
N SER A 369 29.00 -54.19 9.59
CA SER A 369 28.37 -54.01 10.89
C SER A 369 29.36 -53.37 11.87
N LYS A 370 28.81 -52.83 12.91
CA LYS A 370 29.29 -52.77 14.30
C LYS A 370 30.24 -51.66 14.75
N THR A 371 29.68 -50.81 15.57
CA THR A 371 29.74 -50.67 17.05
C THR A 371 31.00 -50.06 17.65
N GLN A 372 30.76 -49.10 18.42
CA GLN A 372 31.00 -48.83 19.84
C GLN A 372 31.90 -47.62 20.20
N LYS A 373 31.30 -46.80 21.02
CA LYS A 373 31.73 -46.22 22.31
C LYS A 373 33.04 -45.45 22.45
N GLY A 374 32.90 -44.32 23.10
CA GLY A 374 33.98 -43.76 23.94
C GLY A 374 33.72 -42.31 24.37
N ASN A 375 33.31 -42.19 25.59
CA ASN A 375 33.31 -41.00 26.45
C ASN A 375 34.67 -40.30 26.52
N ALA A 376 34.68 -38.98 26.66
CA ALA A 376 35.34 -38.34 27.80
C ALA A 376 35.26 -36.81 27.74
N GLN A 377 34.90 -36.27 28.86
CA GLN A 377 34.95 -34.91 29.32
C GLN A 377 36.33 -34.28 29.16
N HIS A 378 36.41 -32.97 28.97
CA HIS A 378 37.24 -32.11 29.80
C HIS A 378 36.79 -30.64 29.79
N GLU A 379 36.77 -30.16 30.99
CA GLU A 379 36.47 -28.79 31.48
C GLU A 379 37.58 -27.77 31.18
N LYS A 380 37.18 -26.51 31.34
CA LYS A 380 37.90 -25.32 31.84
C LYS A 380 38.80 -24.53 30.90
N LYS A 381 38.52 -23.26 30.66
CA LYS A 381 39.04 -22.15 31.48
C LYS A 381 38.52 -20.76 31.04
N LEU A 382 38.03 -20.04 32.03
CA LEU A 382 37.83 -18.63 32.14
C LEU A 382 39.13 -17.83 31.94
N THR A 383 39.01 -16.64 31.30
CA THR A 383 39.78 -15.47 31.75
C THR A 383 39.02 -14.17 31.49
N ALA A 384 38.76 -13.50 32.58
CA ALA A 384 38.26 -12.13 32.69
C ALA A 384 39.41 -11.11 32.62
N ARG A 385 39.12 -9.94 32.10
CA ARG A 385 39.83 -8.65 32.40
C ARG A 385 38.80 -7.54 32.32
N ARG A 386 38.30 -7.01 33.36
CA ARG A 386 38.65 -6.11 34.49
C ARG A 386 39.50 -4.90 34.06
N ARG A 387 38.91 -3.79 34.14
CA ARG A 387 38.86 -2.57 34.97
C ARG A 387 39.26 -1.33 34.16
N LYS A 388 38.64 -0.15 34.34
CA LYS A 388 38.68 0.68 35.55
C LYS A 388 37.51 1.68 35.58
N SER A 389 37.01 1.85 36.77
CA SER A 389 36.14 2.88 37.29
C SER A 389 36.95 4.14 37.66
N SER A 390 36.30 5.31 37.61
CA SER A 390 36.59 6.39 38.53
C SER A 390 35.33 7.21 38.79
N SER A 391 35.09 7.33 40.05
CA SER A 391 34.07 8.00 40.84
C SER A 391 34.34 9.49 41.03
N ALA A 392 33.27 10.24 41.27
CA ALA A 392 33.02 11.23 42.30
C ALA A 392 31.91 12.16 41.84
N GLY A 393 30.97 12.34 42.51
CA GLY A 393 30.10 12.65 43.54
C GLY A 393 30.00 14.16 43.84
N PRO A 394 29.03 14.61 44.70
CA PRO A 394 27.95 15.50 44.25
C PRO A 394 28.02 16.90 44.92
N THR A 395 27.27 17.91 44.41
CA THR A 395 26.89 19.09 45.22
C THR A 395 25.60 19.75 44.69
N THR A 396 24.66 19.91 45.55
CA THR A 396 23.48 20.78 45.61
C THR A 396 23.81 22.08 46.40
N PRO A 397 22.88 23.07 46.63
CA PRO A 397 21.80 23.68 45.84
C PRO A 397 21.69 25.23 46.01
N GLY A 398 20.74 25.86 45.24
CA GLY A 398 19.95 27.06 45.59
C GLY A 398 20.62 28.44 45.42
N PRO A 399 19.86 29.57 45.53
CA PRO A 399 18.43 29.73 45.69
C PRO A 399 17.75 30.78 44.75
N GLN A 400 16.44 30.85 44.90
CA GLN A 400 15.45 31.82 44.43
C GLN A 400 15.85 33.29 44.39
N ARG A 401 15.27 34.04 43.39
CA ARG A 401 14.69 35.38 43.67
C ARG A 401 13.49 35.68 42.74
N GLN A 402 12.43 36.05 43.42
CA GLN A 402 11.17 36.67 42.95
C GLN A 402 11.43 38.13 42.57
N SER A 403 10.55 38.66 41.76
CA SER A 403 9.83 39.92 41.78
C SER A 403 9.63 40.38 40.32
N GLY A 404 8.52 40.91 39.87
CA GLY A 404 7.37 41.54 40.45
C GLY A 404 6.45 42.03 39.33
N ARG A 405 5.25 41.89 39.55
CA ARG A 405 4.03 42.56 39.12
C ARG A 405 4.22 43.96 38.48
N VAL A 406 3.53 44.28 37.39
CA VAL A 406 2.64 45.46 37.30
C VAL A 406 1.63 45.29 36.17
N THR A 407 0.39 45.40 36.52
CA THR A 407 -0.85 45.60 35.76
C THR A 407 -0.92 46.97 35.10
N ARG A 408 -1.56 47.09 33.90
CA ARG A 408 -2.56 48.18 33.69
C ARG A 408 -3.44 47.92 32.49
N GLN A 409 -4.72 47.98 32.76
CA GLN A 409 -5.85 48.12 31.85
C GLN A 409 -5.88 49.51 31.17
N LYS A 410 -6.46 49.59 29.97
CA LYS A 410 -7.72 50.24 29.54
C LYS A 410 -7.66 50.57 28.04
N SER A 411 -8.61 50.05 27.34
CA SER A 411 -9.81 50.65 26.75
C SER A 411 -9.59 51.75 25.70
N ASN A 412 -9.88 51.43 24.46
CA ASN A 412 -11.11 51.85 23.75
C ASN A 412 -11.40 50.85 22.65
#